data_2df6283385de30a85fbbbca3cd82c1d7
#
_entry.id   2df6283385de30a85fbbbca3cd82c1d7
#
_cell.length_a   1.000
_cell.length_b   1.000
_cell.length_c   1.000
_cell.angle_alpha   90.00
_cell.angle_beta   90.00
_cell.angle_gamma   90.00
#
_symmetry.space_group_name_H-M   'P 1'
#
loop_
_entity.id
_entity.type
_entity.pdbx_description
1 polymer ?
#
loop_
_entity_poly.entity_id
_entity_poly.type
_entity_poly.pdbx_seq_one_letter_code
_entity_poly.pdbx_strand_id
1 'polypeptide(L)'
;MHSPGLHFLPLRAAFAPTGAFVVRRFSPLSMFFEFFSGFLAIFDCHPIGAHLGFICPTYRRVAEQPIHGLRLETMDIHVLNHPLVDHKLTVLRDKNTPSSTFRELVSELVMLEAYEATRDIEVVDKPIETPVAPMIGKHIAAPAPIIVPVLRAGLGMLDGMTKMIPSAEVGFLGMKRDEENPTQQITYANRLPEDLTGRQCFLIDPMLATGGTLVAATHYLAERGAKDITAVCILGAPEGLKFVEENLDPSIKFKLVLCAVDEKLNDKCYIVPGLGDAGDRLYGVID
;
A
#
# COMPACT_ATOMS: atom_id res chain seq x y z
N MET A 1 28.05 58.43 11.58
CA MET A 1 28.67 58.22 10.26
C MET A 1 27.62 57.58 9.36
N HIS A 2 27.41 58.18 8.21
CA HIS A 2 26.29 58.14 7.29
C HIS A 2 25.92 56.78 6.71
N SER A 3 24.61 56.49 6.68
CA SER A 3 23.95 55.58 5.73
C SER A 3 23.59 56.36 4.45
N PRO A 4 23.59 55.73 3.26
CA PRO A 4 22.84 56.25 2.13
C PRO A 4 21.59 55.41 1.86
N GLY A 5 20.46 56.11 1.74
CA GLY A 5 19.17 55.57 1.38
C GLY A 5 19.02 55.24 -0.09
N LEU A 6 18.21 54.24 -0.37
CA LEU A 6 17.72 53.89 -1.71
C LEU A 6 16.32 54.48 -1.91
N HIS A 7 16.22 55.35 -2.94
CA HIS A 7 14.99 55.97 -3.41
C HIS A 7 14.16 54.97 -4.23
N PHE A 8 12.90 54.74 -3.85
CA PHE A 8 11.88 54.14 -4.70
C PHE A 8 11.22 55.22 -5.57
N LEU A 9 11.22 55.00 -6.89
CA LEU A 9 10.42 55.74 -7.86
C LEU A 9 9.10 55.00 -8.12
N PRO A 10 7.94 55.68 -8.18
CA PRO A 10 6.65 55.03 -8.45
C PRO A 10 6.40 54.97 -9.97
N LEU A 11 6.06 53.79 -10.47
CA LEU A 11 5.51 53.61 -11.82
C LEU A 11 4.05 54.08 -11.84
N ARG A 12 3.79 55.12 -12.68
CA ARG A 12 2.43 55.55 -13.01
C ARG A 12 1.84 54.64 -14.07
N ALA A 13 0.70 54.03 -13.77
CA ALA A 13 -0.16 53.37 -14.76
C ALA A 13 -1.05 54.44 -15.45
N ALA A 14 -1.03 54.48 -16.76
CA ALA A 14 -1.94 55.31 -17.57
C ALA A 14 -3.19 54.44 -17.90
N PHE A 15 -4.36 54.94 -17.56
CA PHE A 15 -5.65 54.43 -18.01
C PHE A 15 -6.01 55.06 -19.36
N ALA A 16 -6.50 54.27 -20.32
CA ALA A 16 -7.28 54.73 -21.46
C ALA A 16 -8.52 53.82 -21.61
N PRO A 17 -9.68 54.39 -21.95
CA PRO A 17 -10.98 53.73 -21.81
C PRO A 17 -11.52 53.21 -23.16
N THR A 18 -12.59 52.41 -23.04
CA THR A 18 -13.57 52.00 -24.07
C THR A 18 -13.23 50.84 -24.99
N GLY A 19 -14.06 49.81 -24.85
CA GLY A 19 -14.18 48.71 -25.81
C GLY A 19 -15.05 47.55 -25.26
N ALA A 20 -16.33 47.56 -25.57
CA ALA A 20 -17.30 46.57 -25.16
C ALA A 20 -16.90 45.13 -25.60
N PHE A 21 -16.83 44.21 -24.66
CA PHE A 21 -16.66 42.80 -24.94
C PHE A 21 -18.05 42.14 -25.11
N VAL A 22 -18.35 41.76 -26.35
CA VAL A 22 -19.50 40.85 -26.64
C VAL A 22 -19.06 39.43 -26.36
N VAL A 23 -19.58 38.84 -25.30
CA VAL A 23 -19.44 37.41 -25.00
C VAL A 23 -20.33 36.60 -25.93
N ARG A 24 -19.78 36.03 -27.00
CA ARG A 24 -20.43 34.94 -27.73
C ARG A 24 -20.13 33.63 -27.02
N ARG A 25 -21.16 32.98 -26.50
CA ARG A 25 -21.13 31.59 -26.06
C ARG A 25 -20.87 30.67 -27.26
N PHE A 26 -19.72 30.03 -27.30
CA PHE A 26 -19.47 28.88 -28.16
C PHE A 26 -19.67 27.58 -27.34
N SER A 27 -20.49 26.71 -27.89
CA SER A 27 -20.77 25.36 -27.41
C SER A 27 -19.55 24.45 -27.68
N PRO A 28 -19.17 23.51 -26.79
CA PRO A 28 -17.93 22.74 -26.92
C PRO A 28 -18.03 21.48 -27.79
N LEU A 29 -18.85 21.46 -28.84
CA LEU A 29 -19.04 20.24 -29.65
C LEU A 29 -18.61 20.33 -31.12
N SER A 30 -17.92 21.37 -31.58
CA SER A 30 -17.55 21.49 -33.00
C SER A 30 -16.06 21.61 -33.32
N MET A 31 -15.17 21.38 -32.35
CA MET A 31 -13.72 21.46 -32.57
C MET A 31 -12.96 20.13 -32.55
N PHE A 32 -13.67 18.98 -32.66
CA PHE A 32 -13.02 17.66 -32.61
C PHE A 32 -12.99 16.91 -33.97
N PHE A 33 -13.39 17.52 -35.07
CA PHE A 33 -13.51 16.80 -36.35
C PHE A 33 -12.64 17.32 -37.51
N GLU A 34 -11.80 18.31 -37.35
CA GLU A 34 -10.97 18.85 -38.46
C GLU A 34 -9.45 18.65 -38.31
N PHE A 35 -8.98 17.89 -37.32
CA PHE A 35 -7.52 17.64 -37.15
C PHE A 35 -7.05 16.24 -37.53
N PHE A 36 -7.92 15.40 -38.12
CA PHE A 36 -7.59 14.02 -38.49
C PHE A 36 -7.59 13.68 -39.97
N SER A 37 -7.65 14.69 -40.87
CA SER A 37 -7.71 14.47 -42.31
C SER A 37 -6.41 14.86 -43.07
N GLY A 38 -5.31 15.08 -42.41
CA GLY A 38 -4.07 15.58 -43.02
C GLY A 38 -2.82 14.71 -42.90
N PHE A 39 -2.91 13.46 -42.44
CA PHE A 39 -1.69 12.63 -42.25
C PHE A 39 -1.86 11.16 -42.69
N LEU A 40 -2.52 10.95 -43.84
CA LEU A 40 -2.57 9.62 -44.46
C LEU A 40 -2.16 9.68 -45.94
N ALA A 41 -0.89 9.98 -46.17
CA ALA A 41 -0.23 9.67 -47.43
C ALA A 41 1.27 9.59 -47.19
N ILE A 42 1.89 8.50 -47.68
CA ILE A 42 3.31 8.18 -47.70
C ILE A 42 3.75 7.22 -46.59
N PHE A 43 3.46 5.93 -46.77
CA PHE A 43 4.42 4.85 -46.60
C PHE A 43 3.89 3.59 -47.31
N ASP A 44 4.19 3.51 -48.62
CA ASP A 44 4.26 2.23 -49.29
C ASP A 44 5.38 1.42 -48.66
N CYS A 45 5.05 0.34 -47.99
CA CYS A 45 6.02 -0.69 -47.60
C CYS A 45 5.68 -1.99 -48.33
N HIS A 46 6.51 -2.30 -49.32
CA HIS A 46 6.64 -3.62 -49.94
C HIS A 46 6.95 -4.70 -48.88
N PRO A 47 6.48 -5.93 -49.07
CA PRO A 47 6.77 -7.05 -48.17
C PRO A 47 8.19 -7.58 -48.44
N ILE A 48 9.09 -7.37 -47.48
CA ILE A 48 10.36 -8.13 -47.43
C ILE A 48 10.28 -9.07 -46.22
N GLY A 49 10.56 -10.32 -46.56
CA GLY A 49 10.36 -11.53 -45.79
C GLY A 49 11.04 -11.64 -44.42
N ALA A 50 10.43 -12.52 -43.70
CA ALA A 50 10.94 -13.48 -42.71
C ALA A 50 12.31 -13.20 -42.08
N HIS A 51 12.26 -13.02 -40.80
CA HIS A 51 13.12 -13.42 -39.69
C HIS A 51 13.23 -12.32 -38.65
N LEU A 52 12.43 -12.46 -37.63
CA LEU A 52 12.81 -12.16 -36.23
C LEU A 52 11.72 -12.74 -35.35
N GLY A 53 11.93 -14.00 -35.04
CA GLY A 53 11.18 -14.70 -34.03
C GLY A 53 11.60 -14.26 -32.63
N PHE A 54 10.76 -14.60 -31.69
CA PHE A 54 10.90 -14.43 -30.24
C PHE A 54 10.56 -13.04 -29.69
N ILE A 55 9.31 -12.62 -29.90
CA ILE A 55 8.61 -11.90 -28.83
C ILE A 55 8.07 -13.00 -27.90
N CYS A 56 8.61 -13.04 -26.70
CA CYS A 56 8.21 -13.95 -25.65
C CYS A 56 6.68 -13.88 -25.45
N PRO A 57 5.91 -14.98 -25.64
CA PRO A 57 4.45 -14.95 -25.53
C PRO A 57 3.93 -14.87 -24.10
N THR A 58 4.78 -14.67 -23.11
CA THR A 58 4.44 -14.73 -21.68
C THR A 58 4.23 -13.38 -21.01
N TYR A 59 4.26 -12.24 -21.74
CA TYR A 59 3.80 -10.97 -21.18
C TYR A 59 2.34 -10.70 -21.55
N ARG A 60 1.48 -11.70 -21.32
CA ARG A 60 0.04 -11.52 -21.31
C ARG A 60 -0.35 -10.99 -19.95
N ARG A 61 -0.85 -9.75 -19.94
CA ARG A 61 -1.57 -9.09 -18.84
C ARG A 61 -1.97 -10.07 -17.70
N VAL A 62 -1.25 -10.02 -16.61
CA VAL A 62 -1.69 -10.56 -15.30
C VAL A 62 -2.79 -9.67 -14.69
N ALA A 63 -3.33 -8.73 -15.45
CA ALA A 63 -4.25 -7.69 -15.01
C ALA A 63 -5.74 -8.05 -15.17
N GLU A 64 -6.14 -9.32 -15.20
CA GLU A 64 -7.56 -9.72 -15.16
C GLU A 64 -7.74 -11.23 -14.92
N GLN A 65 -6.92 -11.84 -14.08
CA GLN A 65 -7.38 -13.11 -13.52
C GLN A 65 -7.96 -12.78 -12.13
N PRO A 66 -9.29 -12.90 -11.95
CA PRO A 66 -9.80 -13.18 -10.62
C PRO A 66 -9.00 -14.38 -10.14
N ILE A 67 -8.68 -14.45 -8.86
CA ILE A 67 -8.06 -15.61 -8.22
C ILE A 67 -9.03 -16.77 -8.48
N HIS A 68 -8.92 -17.39 -9.68
CA HIS A 68 -9.87 -18.40 -10.16
C HIS A 68 -9.62 -19.67 -9.36
N GLY A 69 -10.49 -19.90 -8.38
CA GLY A 69 -10.57 -21.11 -7.59
C GLY A 69 -10.50 -20.92 -6.09
N LEU A 70 -10.05 -19.81 -5.54
CA LEU A 70 -10.20 -19.51 -4.12
C LEU A 70 -11.46 -18.65 -3.91
N ARG A 71 -12.59 -19.29 -3.62
CA ARG A 71 -13.74 -18.64 -2.99
C ARG A 71 -13.42 -18.51 -1.52
N LEU A 72 -12.86 -17.36 -1.14
CA LEU A 72 -12.67 -16.97 0.24
C LEU A 72 -13.99 -16.29 0.65
N GLU A 73 -14.88 -17.04 1.31
CA GLU A 73 -16.26 -16.60 1.57
C GLU A 73 -16.41 -15.77 2.85
N THR A 74 -15.36 -15.76 3.70
CA THR A 74 -15.45 -15.21 5.06
C THR A 74 -14.44 -14.12 5.37
N MET A 75 -13.40 -13.92 4.54
CA MET A 75 -12.34 -12.97 4.77
C MET A 75 -12.37 -11.82 3.75
N ASP A 76 -12.32 -10.58 4.24
CA ASP A 76 -12.19 -9.38 3.40
C ASP A 76 -10.75 -9.22 2.91
N ILE A 77 -10.50 -9.54 1.63
CA ILE A 77 -9.17 -9.46 1.02
C ILE A 77 -9.14 -8.35 -0.03
N HIS A 78 -8.22 -7.43 0.16
CA HIS A 78 -7.99 -6.32 -0.74
C HIS A 78 -6.58 -6.37 -1.34
N VAL A 79 -6.47 -6.78 -2.60
CA VAL A 79 -5.21 -6.75 -3.36
C VAL A 79 -5.14 -5.45 -4.15
N LEU A 80 -4.07 -4.68 -3.95
CA LEU A 80 -3.89 -3.39 -4.62
C LEU A 80 -3.64 -3.58 -6.11
N ASN A 81 -4.53 -3.00 -6.93
CA ASN A 81 -4.38 -2.98 -8.38
C ASN A 81 -4.01 -1.55 -8.83
N HIS A 82 -2.70 -1.24 -8.82
CA HIS A 82 -2.23 0.10 -9.15
C HIS A 82 -0.86 0.07 -9.83
N PRO A 83 -0.65 0.80 -10.97
CA PRO A 83 0.61 0.78 -11.72
C PRO A 83 1.85 1.15 -10.92
N LEU A 84 1.73 2.03 -9.92
CA LEU A 84 2.85 2.37 -9.03
C LEU A 84 3.21 1.22 -8.09
N VAL A 85 2.23 0.43 -7.65
CA VAL A 85 2.48 -0.78 -6.83
C VAL A 85 3.24 -1.79 -7.68
N ASP A 86 2.78 -2.07 -8.91
CA ASP A 86 3.44 -3.00 -9.83
C ASP A 86 4.89 -2.58 -10.13
N HIS A 87 5.09 -1.29 -10.40
CA HIS A 87 6.43 -0.75 -10.65
C HIS A 87 7.36 -0.94 -9.44
N LYS A 88 6.90 -0.55 -8.25
CA LYS A 88 7.69 -0.65 -7.02
C LYS A 88 7.98 -2.11 -6.64
N LEU A 89 6.98 -2.99 -6.78
CA LEU A 89 7.16 -4.44 -6.59
C LEU A 89 8.20 -5.02 -7.55
N THR A 90 8.20 -4.60 -8.82
CA THR A 90 9.19 -5.06 -9.81
C THR A 90 10.61 -4.76 -9.33
N VAL A 91 10.88 -3.55 -8.86
CA VAL A 91 12.19 -3.16 -8.33
C VAL A 91 12.48 -3.87 -7.01
N LEU A 92 11.48 -3.99 -6.12
CA LEU A 92 11.62 -4.67 -4.83
C LEU A 92 12.03 -6.14 -4.98
N ARG A 93 11.46 -6.84 -5.96
CA ARG A 93 11.70 -8.26 -6.23
C ARG A 93 13.09 -8.53 -6.82
N ASP A 94 13.68 -7.57 -7.55
CA ASP A 94 14.99 -7.78 -8.17
C ASP A 94 16.04 -8.12 -7.09
N LYS A 95 16.71 -9.27 -7.29
CA LYS A 95 17.76 -9.74 -6.37
C LYS A 95 18.95 -8.79 -6.22
N ASN A 96 19.14 -7.89 -7.19
CA ASN A 96 20.22 -6.91 -7.19
C ASN A 96 19.84 -5.62 -6.47
N THR A 97 18.59 -5.45 -6.03
CA THR A 97 18.16 -4.27 -5.30
C THR A 97 18.87 -4.18 -3.95
N PRO A 98 19.65 -3.10 -3.71
CA PRO A 98 20.36 -2.93 -2.44
C PRO A 98 19.39 -2.82 -1.25
N SER A 99 19.82 -3.23 -0.05
CA SER A 99 19.00 -3.16 1.16
C SER A 99 18.51 -1.75 1.51
N SER A 100 19.25 -0.68 1.16
CA SER A 100 18.78 0.70 1.35
C SER A 100 17.55 0.99 0.49
N THR A 101 17.62 0.71 -0.81
CA THR A 101 16.50 0.89 -1.75
C THR A 101 15.35 -0.06 -1.42
N PHE A 102 15.66 -1.28 -0.97
CA PHE A 102 14.63 -2.23 -0.52
C PHE A 102 13.82 -1.67 0.66
N ARG A 103 14.47 -1.07 1.68
CA ARG A 103 13.80 -0.43 2.81
C ARG A 103 12.93 0.76 2.38
N GLU A 104 13.44 1.61 1.49
CA GLU A 104 12.68 2.74 0.95
C GLU A 104 11.42 2.27 0.22
N LEU A 105 11.56 1.28 -0.67
CA LEU A 105 10.43 0.71 -1.41
C LEU A 105 9.41 0.04 -0.50
N VAL A 106 9.85 -0.67 0.55
CA VAL A 106 8.94 -1.24 1.55
C VAL A 106 8.14 -0.12 2.23
N SER A 107 8.80 0.95 2.70
CA SER A 107 8.09 2.10 3.31
C SER A 107 7.07 2.73 2.34
N GLU A 108 7.43 2.89 1.07
CA GLU A 108 6.56 3.49 0.05
C GLU A 108 5.35 2.59 -0.30
N LEU A 109 5.57 1.28 -0.45
CA LEU A 109 4.49 0.33 -0.70
C LEU A 109 3.52 0.29 0.49
N VAL A 110 4.07 0.24 1.71
CA VAL A 110 3.26 0.25 2.93
C VAL A 110 2.44 1.53 3.08
N MET A 111 2.92 2.69 2.64
CA MET A 111 2.08 3.90 2.62
C MET A 111 0.88 3.75 1.68
N LEU A 112 1.06 3.11 0.51
CA LEU A 112 -0.05 2.84 -0.42
C LEU A 112 -1.04 1.83 0.17
N GLU A 113 -0.54 0.76 0.79
CA GLU A 113 -1.36 -0.22 1.51
C GLU A 113 -2.11 0.39 2.70
N ALA A 114 -1.44 1.24 3.49
CA ALA A 114 -2.03 1.91 4.64
C ALA A 114 -3.19 2.82 4.24
N TYR A 115 -3.10 3.50 3.09
CA TYR A 115 -4.21 4.29 2.56
C TYR A 115 -5.47 3.44 2.36
N GLU A 116 -5.34 2.23 1.79
CA GLU A 116 -6.45 1.30 1.62
C GLU A 116 -6.84 0.60 2.95
N ALA A 117 -5.87 0.23 3.75
CA ALA A 117 -6.11 -0.42 5.04
C ALA A 117 -6.92 0.45 6.00
N THR A 118 -6.74 1.77 5.93
CA THR A 118 -7.43 2.76 6.77
C THR A 118 -8.75 3.28 6.21
N ARG A 119 -9.24 2.73 5.10
CA ARG A 119 -10.47 3.20 4.44
C ARG A 119 -11.70 3.20 5.37
N ASP A 120 -11.75 2.25 6.29
CA ASP A 120 -12.86 2.06 7.23
C ASP A 120 -12.55 2.56 8.64
N ILE A 121 -11.50 3.38 8.80
CA ILE A 121 -11.15 3.94 10.11
C ILE A 121 -12.28 4.84 10.60
N GLU A 122 -12.69 4.64 11.85
CA GLU A 122 -13.77 5.40 12.44
C GLU A 122 -13.35 6.86 12.68
N VAL A 123 -14.22 7.80 12.30
CA VAL A 123 -14.02 9.22 12.51
C VAL A 123 -15.22 9.85 13.21
N VAL A 124 -14.95 10.82 14.08
CA VAL A 124 -15.96 11.58 14.82
C VAL A 124 -15.92 13.06 14.45
N ASP A 125 -17.03 13.73 14.64
CA ASP A 125 -17.15 15.17 14.44
C ASP A 125 -16.33 15.93 15.49
N LYS A 126 -15.55 16.92 15.03
CA LYS A 126 -14.74 17.78 15.89
C LYS A 126 -14.91 19.25 15.49
N PRO A 127 -15.48 20.10 16.34
CA PRO A 127 -15.48 21.54 16.13
C PRO A 127 -14.05 22.07 16.04
N ILE A 128 -13.76 22.85 15.02
CA ILE A 128 -12.49 23.54 14.80
C ILE A 128 -12.74 24.96 14.32
N GLU A 129 -11.70 25.79 14.37
CA GLU A 129 -11.68 27.11 13.79
C GLU A 129 -10.58 27.18 12.74
N THR A 130 -10.96 27.53 11.51
CA THR A 130 -10.01 27.81 10.44
C THR A 130 -9.59 29.28 10.50
N PRO A 131 -8.56 29.73 9.78
CA PRO A 131 -8.23 31.14 9.70
C PRO A 131 -9.34 32.03 9.15
N VAL A 132 -10.41 31.44 8.60
CA VAL A 132 -11.51 32.18 7.97
C VAL A 132 -12.82 32.09 8.75
N ALA A 133 -13.18 30.88 9.26
CA ALA A 133 -14.46 30.65 9.94
C ALA A 133 -14.46 29.36 10.80
N PRO A 134 -15.33 29.26 11.81
CA PRO A 134 -15.61 28.01 12.50
C PRO A 134 -16.20 26.96 11.57
N MET A 135 -15.85 25.69 11.78
CA MET A 135 -16.45 24.55 11.06
C MET A 135 -16.45 23.27 11.91
N ILE A 136 -17.20 22.28 11.44
CA ILE A 136 -17.13 20.91 11.96
C ILE A 136 -16.20 20.11 11.05
N GLY A 137 -15.06 19.67 11.58
CA GLY A 137 -14.11 18.77 10.92
C GLY A 137 -14.31 17.32 11.36
N LYS A 138 -13.46 16.42 10.85
CA LYS A 138 -13.42 15.01 11.22
C LYS A 138 -12.11 14.69 11.94
N HIS A 139 -12.18 13.83 12.94
CA HIS A 139 -11.04 13.36 13.71
C HIS A 139 -11.15 11.85 13.89
N ILE A 140 -10.01 11.14 13.91
CA ILE A 140 -10.02 9.69 14.21
C ILE A 140 -10.64 9.47 15.58
N ALA A 141 -11.55 8.51 15.68
CA ALA A 141 -12.23 8.18 16.93
C ALA A 141 -11.24 7.64 17.98
N ALA A 142 -11.60 7.83 19.25
CA ALA A 142 -10.88 7.19 20.36
C ALA A 142 -11.51 5.82 20.67
N PRO A 143 -10.72 4.85 21.13
CA PRO A 143 -9.28 4.88 21.36
C PRO A 143 -8.48 4.91 20.07
N ALA A 144 -7.29 5.51 20.11
CA ALA A 144 -6.40 5.55 18.93
C ALA A 144 -6.07 4.12 18.43
N PRO A 145 -5.98 3.89 17.11
CA PRO A 145 -5.59 2.60 16.59
C PRO A 145 -4.18 2.22 17.03
N ILE A 146 -3.87 0.92 16.96
CA ILE A 146 -2.55 0.40 17.27
C ILE A 146 -1.93 -0.30 16.05
N ILE A 147 -0.66 -0.03 15.80
CA ILE A 147 0.13 -0.70 14.78
C ILE A 147 1.01 -1.76 15.47
N VAL A 148 0.96 -2.98 14.97
CA VAL A 148 1.64 -4.12 15.57
C VAL A 148 2.53 -4.80 14.52
N PRO A 149 3.81 -4.41 14.41
CA PRO A 149 4.75 -5.14 13.57
C PRO A 149 5.08 -6.52 14.16
N VAL A 150 5.02 -7.53 13.31
CA VAL A 150 5.55 -8.85 13.62
C VAL A 150 7.07 -8.82 13.40
N LEU A 151 7.81 -8.95 14.49
CA LEU A 151 9.27 -8.88 14.44
C LEU A 151 9.86 -10.16 13.83
N ARG A 152 10.96 -10.06 13.07
CA ARG A 152 11.76 -8.88 12.73
C ARG A 152 11.26 -8.10 11.52
N ALA A 153 10.77 -8.80 10.48
CA ALA A 153 10.52 -8.21 9.14
C ALA A 153 9.45 -7.11 9.14
N GLY A 154 8.38 -7.26 9.93
CA GLY A 154 7.33 -6.24 10.06
C GLY A 154 7.82 -4.88 10.57
N LEU A 155 8.97 -4.84 11.27
CA LEU A 155 9.58 -3.57 11.68
C LEU A 155 9.94 -2.67 10.50
N GLY A 156 10.31 -3.25 9.34
CA GLY A 156 10.59 -2.49 8.12
C GLY A 156 9.37 -1.77 7.53
N MET A 157 8.16 -2.20 7.90
CA MET A 157 6.92 -1.60 7.45
C MET A 157 6.44 -0.45 8.37
N LEU A 158 6.98 -0.36 9.58
CA LEU A 158 6.48 0.56 10.61
C LEU A 158 6.55 2.03 10.20
N ASP A 159 7.63 2.43 9.54
CA ASP A 159 7.83 3.82 9.07
C ASP A 159 6.71 4.25 8.09
N GLY A 160 6.35 3.39 7.13
CA GLY A 160 5.26 3.64 6.19
C GLY A 160 3.91 3.80 6.90
N MET A 161 3.58 2.91 7.83
CA MET A 161 2.33 2.97 8.61
C MET A 161 2.25 4.21 9.49
N THR A 162 3.30 4.54 10.22
CA THR A 162 3.30 5.69 11.15
C THR A 162 3.28 7.03 10.42
N LYS A 163 3.80 7.12 9.20
CA LYS A 163 3.63 8.30 8.34
C LYS A 163 2.17 8.52 7.94
N MET A 164 1.43 7.45 7.72
CA MET A 164 0.00 7.53 7.34
C MET A 164 -0.91 7.74 8.54
N ILE A 165 -0.60 7.15 9.69
CA ILE A 165 -1.39 7.28 10.92
C ILE A 165 -0.48 7.76 12.06
N PRO A 166 -0.08 9.04 12.08
CA PRO A 166 0.87 9.55 13.08
C PRO A 166 0.36 9.48 14.52
N SER A 167 -0.96 9.40 14.70
CA SER A 167 -1.60 9.31 16.03
C SER A 167 -1.74 7.88 16.54
N ALA A 168 -1.42 6.86 15.73
CA ALA A 168 -1.49 5.48 16.16
C ALA A 168 -0.43 5.17 17.23
N GLU A 169 -0.82 4.35 18.20
CA GLU A 169 0.14 3.74 19.12
C GLU A 169 0.88 2.58 18.43
N VAL A 170 2.02 2.20 18.96
CA VAL A 170 2.82 1.09 18.42
C VAL A 170 3.02 0.03 19.51
N GLY A 171 2.62 -1.19 19.20
CA GLY A 171 2.96 -2.36 19.98
C GLY A 171 3.93 -3.26 19.22
N PHE A 172 4.61 -4.18 19.88
CA PHE A 172 5.58 -5.09 19.24
C PHE A 172 5.26 -6.53 19.60
N LEU A 173 5.25 -7.38 18.57
CA LEU A 173 5.02 -8.81 18.73
C LEU A 173 6.12 -9.59 18.01
N GLY A 174 6.97 -10.28 18.76
CA GLY A 174 7.99 -11.16 18.24
C GLY A 174 7.53 -12.60 18.22
N MET A 175 7.44 -13.18 17.04
CA MET A 175 7.04 -14.57 16.85
C MET A 175 8.09 -15.31 16.03
N LYS A 176 8.33 -16.56 16.38
CA LYS A 176 9.17 -17.47 15.58
C LYS A 176 8.51 -18.85 15.51
N ARG A 177 8.80 -19.57 14.45
CA ARG A 177 8.40 -20.97 14.35
C ARG A 177 9.15 -21.80 15.39
N ASP A 178 8.45 -22.72 16.03
CA ASP A 178 9.08 -23.67 16.92
C ASP A 178 9.96 -24.65 16.11
N GLU A 179 11.21 -24.84 16.53
CA GLU A 179 12.15 -25.74 15.85
C GLU A 179 11.82 -27.21 16.07
N GLU A 180 11.24 -27.53 17.24
CA GLU A 180 10.85 -28.90 17.60
C GLU A 180 9.46 -29.26 17.05
N ASN A 181 8.57 -28.25 16.94
CA ASN A 181 7.23 -28.43 16.40
C ASN A 181 6.90 -27.31 15.39
N PRO A 182 7.24 -27.49 14.08
CA PRO A 182 7.08 -26.47 13.05
C PRO A 182 5.65 -25.96 12.82
N THR A 183 4.65 -26.65 13.38
CA THR A 183 3.24 -26.20 13.33
C THR A 183 2.91 -25.18 14.42
N GLN A 184 3.76 -25.04 15.44
CA GLN A 184 3.57 -24.10 16.54
C GLN A 184 4.40 -22.82 16.34
N GLN A 185 3.85 -21.72 16.85
CA GLN A 185 4.53 -20.42 16.90
C GLN A 185 4.88 -20.11 18.36
N ILE A 186 6.12 -19.68 18.58
CA ILE A 186 6.59 -19.24 19.90
C ILE A 186 6.64 -17.71 19.91
N THR A 187 5.96 -17.11 20.87
CA THR A 187 6.08 -15.68 21.14
C THR A 187 7.32 -15.42 22.00
N TYR A 188 8.33 -14.76 21.46
CA TYR A 188 9.58 -14.45 22.18
C TYR A 188 9.66 -12.97 22.63
N ALA A 189 8.81 -12.11 22.10
CA ALA A 189 8.73 -10.71 22.49
C ALA A 189 7.28 -10.23 22.47
N ASN A 190 6.88 -9.53 23.52
CA ASN A 190 5.56 -8.94 23.65
C ASN A 190 5.70 -7.56 24.33
N ARG A 191 5.28 -6.53 23.62
CA ARG A 191 5.12 -5.15 24.12
C ARG A 191 3.80 -4.59 23.59
N LEU A 192 2.70 -5.17 24.04
CA LEU A 192 1.33 -4.80 23.71
C LEU A 192 0.61 -4.32 24.99
N PRO A 193 -0.38 -3.44 24.87
CA PRO A 193 -1.33 -3.19 25.95
C PRO A 193 -2.01 -4.48 26.41
N GLU A 194 -2.38 -4.56 27.67
CA GLU A 194 -3.10 -5.72 28.21
C GLU A 194 -4.54 -5.81 27.68
N ASP A 195 -5.15 -4.64 27.39
CA ASP A 195 -6.50 -4.53 26.84
C ASP A 195 -6.49 -3.76 25.52
N LEU A 196 -7.02 -4.42 24.47
CA LEU A 196 -7.18 -3.89 23.12
C LEU A 196 -8.66 -3.72 22.73
N THR A 197 -9.56 -3.82 23.72
CA THR A 197 -11.00 -3.71 23.48
C THR A 197 -11.36 -2.38 22.83
N GLY A 198 -12.14 -2.43 21.76
CA GLY A 198 -12.59 -1.27 20.99
C GLY A 198 -11.52 -0.58 20.16
N ARG A 199 -10.30 -1.14 20.07
CA ARG A 199 -9.22 -0.59 19.24
C ARG A 199 -9.14 -1.31 17.90
N GLN A 200 -8.99 -0.56 16.83
CA GLN A 200 -8.58 -1.11 15.54
C GLN A 200 -7.08 -1.44 15.58
N CYS A 201 -6.75 -2.68 15.23
CA CYS A 201 -5.37 -3.18 15.25
C CYS A 201 -4.86 -3.37 13.81
N PHE A 202 -3.75 -2.73 13.46
CA PHE A 202 -3.05 -2.94 12.19
C PHE A 202 -1.86 -3.88 12.42
N LEU A 203 -2.02 -5.14 12.02
CA LEU A 203 -0.98 -6.16 12.11
C LEU A 203 -0.15 -6.13 10.83
N ILE A 204 1.15 -5.87 10.93
CA ILE A 204 2.01 -5.69 9.76
C ILE A 204 3.11 -6.74 9.69
N ASP A 205 3.14 -7.50 8.59
CA ASP A 205 4.13 -8.53 8.28
C ASP A 205 4.32 -8.58 6.75
N PRO A 206 5.51 -8.39 6.19
CA PRO A 206 5.66 -8.26 4.75
C PRO A 206 5.28 -9.51 3.96
N MET A 207 5.33 -10.70 4.56
CA MET A 207 5.23 -11.96 3.82
C MET A 207 4.18 -12.90 4.40
N LEU A 208 3.04 -13.02 3.73
CA LEU A 208 2.05 -14.06 4.04
C LEU A 208 2.36 -15.34 3.26
N ALA A 209 3.33 -16.13 3.76
CA ALA A 209 3.72 -17.39 3.16
C ALA A 209 2.78 -18.54 3.58
N THR A 210 3.01 -19.18 4.72
CA THR A 210 2.18 -20.29 5.21
C THR A 210 0.95 -19.85 6.00
N GLY A 211 0.87 -18.59 6.42
CA GLY A 211 -0.23 -18.05 7.21
C GLY A 211 -0.14 -18.28 8.73
N GLY A 212 0.69 -19.22 9.19
CA GLY A 212 0.75 -19.60 10.60
C GLY A 212 1.10 -18.45 11.55
N THR A 213 2.07 -17.61 11.18
CA THR A 213 2.45 -16.44 11.98
C THR A 213 1.30 -15.43 12.08
N LEU A 214 0.62 -15.17 10.96
CA LEU A 214 -0.48 -14.21 10.92
C LEU A 214 -1.67 -14.66 11.77
N VAL A 215 -2.05 -15.96 11.68
CA VAL A 215 -3.10 -16.55 12.51
C VAL A 215 -2.74 -16.48 13.99
N ALA A 216 -1.54 -16.91 14.37
CA ALA A 216 -1.09 -16.87 15.75
C ALA A 216 -1.06 -15.45 16.33
N ALA A 217 -0.57 -14.48 15.54
CA ALA A 217 -0.56 -13.06 15.91
C ALA A 217 -1.97 -12.51 16.09
N THR A 218 -2.90 -12.87 15.18
CA THR A 218 -4.32 -12.47 15.27
C THR A 218 -4.98 -13.01 16.52
N HIS A 219 -4.79 -14.29 16.84
CA HIS A 219 -5.30 -14.90 18.07
C HIS A 219 -4.72 -14.23 19.32
N TYR A 220 -3.42 -13.92 19.29
CA TYR A 220 -2.76 -13.24 20.41
C TYR A 220 -3.32 -11.84 20.68
N LEU A 221 -3.71 -11.08 19.63
CA LEU A 221 -4.42 -9.80 19.78
C LEU A 221 -5.85 -10.02 20.26
N ALA A 222 -6.55 -11.04 19.75
CA ALA A 222 -7.92 -11.35 20.12
C ALA A 222 -8.06 -11.75 21.60
N GLU A 223 -7.08 -12.48 22.16
CA GLU A 223 -7.01 -12.81 23.59
C GLU A 223 -6.94 -11.56 24.48
N ARG A 224 -6.50 -10.41 23.92
CA ARG A 224 -6.49 -9.09 24.58
C ARG A 224 -7.72 -8.23 24.28
N GLY A 225 -8.75 -8.83 23.68
CA GLY A 225 -10.00 -8.14 23.39
C GLY A 225 -10.07 -7.45 22.02
N ALA A 226 -9.05 -7.56 21.16
CA ALA A 226 -9.12 -7.04 19.80
C ALA A 226 -10.21 -7.76 18.99
N LYS A 227 -11.09 -7.00 18.34
CA LYS A 227 -12.18 -7.51 17.50
C LYS A 227 -12.16 -6.95 16.07
N ASP A 228 -11.39 -5.92 15.80
CA ASP A 228 -11.20 -5.30 14.49
C ASP A 228 -9.69 -5.31 14.16
N ILE A 229 -9.30 -6.23 13.28
CA ILE A 229 -7.89 -6.46 12.93
C ILE A 229 -7.72 -6.36 11.43
N THR A 230 -6.88 -5.45 11.00
CA THR A 230 -6.46 -5.30 9.60
C THR A 230 -5.02 -5.76 9.46
N ALA A 231 -4.79 -6.83 8.73
CA ALA A 231 -3.44 -7.27 8.37
C ALA A 231 -2.98 -6.58 7.09
N VAL A 232 -1.70 -6.17 7.06
CA VAL A 232 -1.06 -5.54 5.91
C VAL A 232 0.18 -6.34 5.56
N CYS A 233 0.20 -6.89 4.34
CA CYS A 233 1.29 -7.73 3.85
C CYS A 233 1.68 -7.32 2.44
N ILE A 234 2.97 -7.26 2.12
CA ILE A 234 3.42 -6.89 0.77
C ILE A 234 3.10 -8.02 -0.22
N LEU A 235 3.43 -9.27 0.12
CA LEU A 235 3.16 -10.43 -0.71
C LEU A 235 2.42 -11.52 0.05
N GLY A 236 1.51 -12.21 -0.65
CA GLY A 236 0.85 -13.41 -0.16
C GLY A 236 1.00 -14.60 -1.11
N ALA A 237 0.85 -15.81 -0.56
CA ALA A 237 0.69 -17.04 -1.32
C ALA A 237 -0.71 -17.61 -1.11
N PRO A 238 -1.30 -18.29 -2.12
CA PRO A 238 -2.63 -18.88 -2.02
C PRO A 238 -2.78 -19.85 -0.84
N GLU A 239 -1.74 -20.63 -0.56
CA GLU A 239 -1.70 -21.57 0.56
C GLU A 239 -1.84 -20.86 1.92
N GLY A 240 -1.14 -19.71 2.06
CA GLY A 240 -1.21 -18.88 3.26
C GLY A 240 -2.57 -18.22 3.44
N LEU A 241 -3.13 -17.68 2.36
CA LEU A 241 -4.48 -17.09 2.34
C LEU A 241 -5.52 -18.12 2.80
N LYS A 242 -5.49 -19.31 2.24
CA LYS A 242 -6.38 -20.41 2.60
C LYS A 242 -6.22 -20.81 4.06
N PHE A 243 -4.98 -20.96 4.53
CA PHE A 243 -4.72 -21.32 5.92
C PHE A 243 -5.26 -20.26 6.90
N VAL A 244 -5.09 -18.99 6.59
CA VAL A 244 -5.63 -17.88 7.40
C VAL A 244 -7.15 -17.95 7.45
N GLU A 245 -7.83 -18.11 6.31
CA GLU A 245 -9.29 -18.22 6.26
C GLU A 245 -9.83 -19.40 7.09
N GLU A 246 -9.19 -20.57 6.99
CA GLU A 246 -9.62 -21.79 7.69
C GLU A 246 -9.38 -21.74 9.21
N ASN A 247 -8.49 -20.87 9.70
CA ASN A 247 -8.03 -20.88 11.09
C ASN A 247 -8.31 -19.60 11.87
N LEU A 248 -8.95 -18.58 11.27
CA LEU A 248 -9.36 -17.38 11.99
C LEU A 248 -10.67 -17.61 12.77
N ASP A 249 -10.76 -16.99 13.95
CA ASP A 249 -12.01 -16.92 14.70
C ASP A 249 -13.02 -16.03 13.93
N PRO A 250 -14.18 -16.58 13.51
CA PRO A 250 -15.19 -15.84 12.77
C PRO A 250 -15.82 -14.67 13.55
N SER A 251 -15.59 -14.56 14.86
CA SER A 251 -16.01 -13.43 15.67
C SER A 251 -15.12 -12.19 15.52
N ILE A 252 -13.98 -12.31 14.84
CA ILE A 252 -13.05 -11.23 14.58
C ILE A 252 -13.40 -10.63 13.22
N LYS A 253 -13.63 -9.31 13.17
CA LYS A 253 -13.67 -8.56 11.93
C LYS A 253 -12.25 -8.48 11.38
N PHE A 254 -11.92 -9.32 10.40
CA PHE A 254 -10.59 -9.42 9.83
C PHE A 254 -10.57 -8.92 8.39
N LYS A 255 -9.61 -8.04 8.09
CA LYS A 255 -9.33 -7.52 6.76
C LYS A 255 -7.86 -7.76 6.41
N LEU A 256 -7.60 -8.16 5.19
CA LEU A 256 -6.24 -8.36 4.68
C LEU A 256 -5.99 -7.45 3.48
N VAL A 257 -4.92 -6.66 3.54
CA VAL A 257 -4.47 -5.79 2.45
C VAL A 257 -3.12 -6.28 1.94
N LEU A 258 -2.99 -6.43 0.63
CA LEU A 258 -1.82 -6.99 -0.06
C LEU A 258 -1.44 -6.15 -1.28
N CYS A 259 -0.15 -6.02 -1.55
CA CYS A 259 0.30 -5.51 -2.85
C CYS A 259 0.11 -6.54 -3.97
N ALA A 260 0.40 -7.82 -3.71
CA ALA A 260 0.17 -8.90 -4.68
C ALA A 260 0.01 -10.27 -4.01
N VAL A 261 -0.66 -11.17 -4.73
CA VAL A 261 -0.70 -12.61 -4.43
C VAL A 261 0.09 -13.32 -5.52
N ASP A 262 1.10 -14.10 -5.11
CA ASP A 262 1.99 -14.85 -5.98
C ASP A 262 1.45 -16.26 -6.29
N GLU A 263 2.20 -17.02 -7.11
CA GLU A 263 1.69 -18.28 -7.67
C GLU A 263 1.51 -19.39 -6.62
N LYS A 264 2.50 -19.57 -5.73
CA LYS A 264 2.56 -20.70 -4.79
C LYS A 264 3.70 -20.58 -3.79
N LEU A 265 3.79 -21.53 -2.87
CA LEU A 265 4.98 -21.81 -2.08
C LEU A 265 5.85 -22.89 -2.73
N ASN A 266 7.17 -22.79 -2.55
CA ASN A 266 8.09 -23.88 -2.86
C ASN A 266 8.23 -24.85 -1.68
N ASP A 267 9.03 -25.95 -1.86
CA ASP A 267 9.26 -26.99 -0.83
C ASP A 267 9.88 -26.47 0.47
N LYS A 268 10.48 -25.25 0.44
CA LYS A 268 11.05 -24.57 1.60
C LYS A 268 10.12 -23.51 2.18
N CYS A 269 8.85 -23.48 1.75
CA CYS A 269 7.85 -22.49 2.13
C CYS A 269 8.19 -21.04 1.75
N TYR A 270 9.00 -20.81 0.72
CA TYR A 270 9.18 -19.48 0.13
C TYR A 270 8.11 -19.23 -0.91
N ILE A 271 7.63 -17.99 -0.96
CA ILE A 271 6.70 -17.49 -2.00
C ILE A 271 7.43 -17.48 -3.36
N VAL A 272 6.76 -17.95 -4.41
CA VAL A 272 7.27 -18.01 -5.79
C VAL A 272 6.35 -17.23 -6.71
N PRO A 273 6.89 -16.25 -7.48
CA PRO A 273 8.29 -15.84 -7.62
C PRO A 273 8.86 -15.13 -6.40
N GLY A 274 8.02 -14.50 -5.56
CA GLY A 274 8.40 -13.90 -4.30
C GLY A 274 9.39 -12.74 -4.40
N LEU A 275 10.11 -12.53 -3.33
CA LEU A 275 11.22 -11.55 -3.20
C LEU A 275 12.39 -12.08 -2.35
N GLY A 276 12.36 -13.37 -1.98
CA GLY A 276 13.31 -13.96 -1.05
C GLY A 276 12.89 -13.79 0.41
N ASP A 277 13.86 -13.81 1.34
CA ASP A 277 13.60 -13.51 2.76
C ASP A 277 13.57 -11.99 2.98
N ALA A 278 12.41 -11.48 3.43
CA ALA A 278 12.22 -10.05 3.64
C ALA A 278 13.08 -9.52 4.80
N GLY A 279 13.27 -10.32 5.86
CA GLY A 279 14.10 -9.94 7.00
C GLY A 279 15.56 -9.77 6.60
N ASP A 280 16.09 -10.74 5.85
CA ASP A 280 17.48 -10.69 5.37
C ASP A 280 17.68 -9.55 4.37
N ARG A 281 16.71 -9.29 3.52
CA ARG A 281 16.79 -8.16 2.56
C ARG A 281 16.72 -6.80 3.26
N LEU A 282 15.95 -6.70 4.36
CA LEU A 282 15.83 -5.47 5.14
C LEU A 282 17.08 -5.21 6.01
N TYR A 283 17.59 -6.25 6.67
CA TYR A 283 18.53 -6.10 7.80
C TYR A 283 19.88 -6.82 7.61
N GLY A 284 20.00 -7.61 6.56
CA GLY A 284 21.15 -8.50 6.35
C GLY A 284 20.92 -9.87 6.98
N VAL A 285 21.70 -10.84 6.50
CA VAL A 285 21.70 -12.22 7.01
C VAL A 285 22.32 -12.23 8.42
N ILE A 286 21.69 -12.95 9.34
CA ILE A 286 22.23 -13.23 10.66
C ILE A 286 22.65 -14.69 10.64
N ASP A 287 23.98 -14.93 10.66
CA ASP A 287 24.58 -16.27 10.76
C ASP A 287 24.36 -16.89 12.16
#